data_d82a0230cfe5c1a6113398f7dd59f536
#
_entry.id   d82a0230cfe5c1a6113398f7dd59f536
#
_cell.length_a   1.000
_cell.length_b   1.000
_cell.length_c   1.000
_cell.angle_alpha   90.00
_cell.angle_beta   90.00
_cell.angle_gamma   90.00
#
_symmetry.space_group_name_H-M   'P 1'
#
loop_
_entity.id
_entity.type
_entity.pdbx_description
1 polymer ?
#
loop_
_entity_poly.entity_id
_entity_poly.type
_entity_poly.pdbx_seq_one_letter_code
_entity_poly.pdbx_strand_id
1 'polypeptide(L)'
;MDAGASSKRIIKSDNYHFFFEQDDSVFVATLVSRIESSLTDIEDFFSYRPQSVITIILTRSRAEYESYARRGLPEWSQAVAFTREKLIILKIETAEELKRSPEILLHELVHIFVADRFPGVRLPVWLNEGLAQYLSGYKFSLDDRIAIANALSVKKIMPLSEIDSLLDFSPMKARLAYLQSLAAVQFFVNEYGIHALQQLILKLAEHRSLDEAFSAAVGHDFIDFEIFWYEDLRSTNRWLILLNIENIIWVVMGVLAVTAIILVRLRNKRVIRSWEDEIPLNEE
;
A
#
# COMPACT_ATOMS: atom_id res chain seq x y z
N MET A 1 15.17 -16.17 40.78
CA MET A 1 14.72 -16.74 39.50
C MET A 1 15.38 -15.88 38.44
N ASP A 2 16.50 -16.39 37.91
CA ASP A 2 17.21 -15.72 36.82
C ASP A 2 16.30 -15.68 35.61
N ALA A 3 15.86 -14.46 35.22
CA ALA A 3 15.33 -14.22 33.89
C ALA A 3 16.51 -14.47 32.94
N GLY A 4 16.51 -15.61 32.26
CA GLY A 4 17.55 -16.01 31.35
C GLY A 4 17.83 -14.88 30.36
N ALA A 5 19.04 -14.36 30.40
CA ALA A 5 19.54 -13.44 29.41
C ALA A 5 19.46 -14.16 28.06
N SER A 6 18.42 -13.84 27.26
CA SER A 6 18.29 -14.33 25.90
C SER A 6 19.57 -13.94 25.15
N SER A 7 20.33 -14.94 24.68
CA SER A 7 21.59 -14.67 23.98
C SER A 7 21.24 -14.18 22.58
N LYS A 8 21.41 -12.87 22.34
CA LYS A 8 21.29 -12.32 20.99
C LYS A 8 22.33 -12.94 20.06
N ARG A 9 21.88 -13.36 18.91
CA ARG A 9 22.71 -13.88 17.81
C ARG A 9 22.79 -12.88 16.66
N ILE A 10 23.75 -13.10 15.80
CA ILE A 10 23.96 -12.29 14.61
C ILE A 10 24.10 -13.22 13.38
N ILE A 11 23.39 -12.89 12.31
CA ILE A 11 23.65 -13.36 10.97
C ILE A 11 24.16 -12.17 10.15
N LYS A 12 25.25 -12.38 9.40
CA LYS A 12 25.85 -11.40 8.52
C LYS A 12 25.69 -11.87 7.08
N SER A 13 25.09 -11.03 6.25
CA SER A 13 24.99 -11.22 4.81
C SER A 13 25.49 -9.94 4.16
N ASP A 14 26.64 -9.95 3.56
CA ASP A 14 27.36 -8.78 3.03
C ASP A 14 27.36 -7.61 4.04
N ASN A 15 26.76 -6.47 3.67
CA ASN A 15 26.66 -5.28 4.51
C ASN A 15 25.39 -5.26 5.39
N TYR A 16 24.66 -6.37 5.49
CA TYR A 16 23.43 -6.47 6.30
C TYR A 16 23.66 -7.35 7.51
N HIS A 17 23.54 -6.79 8.72
CA HIS A 17 23.74 -7.48 9.98
C HIS A 17 22.44 -7.63 10.73
N PHE A 18 21.96 -8.87 10.91
CA PHE A 18 20.71 -9.22 11.57
C PHE A 18 20.95 -9.64 13.01
N PHE A 19 20.41 -8.90 13.98
CA PHE A 19 20.44 -9.20 15.40
C PHE A 19 19.08 -9.76 15.83
N PHE A 20 19.08 -10.90 16.52
CA PHE A 20 17.86 -11.62 16.87
C PHE A 20 18.06 -12.55 18.06
N GLU A 21 17.01 -13.09 18.65
CA GLU A 21 17.06 -14.12 19.68
C GLU A 21 17.39 -15.49 19.08
N GLN A 22 18.03 -16.38 19.87
CA GLN A 22 18.56 -17.67 19.40
C GLN A 22 17.50 -18.53 18.71
N ASP A 23 16.26 -18.53 19.22
CA ASP A 23 15.16 -19.33 18.68
C ASP A 23 14.69 -18.90 17.28
N ASP A 24 15.12 -17.73 16.83
CA ASP A 24 14.76 -17.15 15.54
C ASP A 24 15.72 -17.49 14.40
N SER A 25 16.75 -18.26 14.66
CA SER A 25 17.85 -18.50 13.69
C SER A 25 17.36 -19.04 12.34
N VAL A 26 16.43 -19.99 12.33
CA VAL A 26 15.88 -20.60 11.10
C VAL A 26 15.02 -19.56 10.36
N PHE A 27 14.24 -18.80 11.10
CA PHE A 27 13.40 -17.75 10.52
C PHE A 27 14.28 -16.67 9.87
N VAL A 28 15.30 -16.17 10.58
CA VAL A 28 16.17 -15.10 10.06
C VAL A 28 16.95 -15.58 8.84
N ALA A 29 17.45 -16.81 8.83
CA ALA A 29 18.09 -17.39 7.64
C ALA A 29 17.12 -17.44 6.44
N THR A 30 15.85 -17.82 6.69
CA THR A 30 14.81 -17.83 5.66
C THR A 30 14.47 -16.42 5.19
N LEU A 31 14.38 -15.44 6.11
CA LEU A 31 14.14 -14.04 5.79
C LEU A 31 15.25 -13.48 4.89
N VAL A 32 16.52 -13.70 5.26
CA VAL A 32 17.68 -13.28 4.47
C VAL A 32 17.59 -13.84 3.06
N SER A 33 17.40 -15.16 2.91
CA SER A 33 17.28 -15.79 1.59
C SER A 33 16.12 -15.25 0.76
N ARG A 34 15.00 -14.89 1.38
CA ARG A 34 13.83 -14.34 0.67
C ARG A 34 14.03 -12.93 0.15
N ILE A 35 14.80 -12.12 0.85
CA ILE A 35 15.03 -10.73 0.44
C ILE A 35 16.19 -10.56 -0.54
N GLU A 36 17.09 -11.55 -0.69
CA GLU A 36 18.31 -11.43 -1.50
C GLU A 36 18.04 -11.00 -2.94
N SER A 37 17.07 -11.62 -3.63
CA SER A 37 16.73 -11.23 -5.01
C SER A 37 16.17 -9.81 -5.09
N SER A 38 15.27 -9.47 -4.18
CA SER A 38 14.64 -8.13 -4.14
C SER A 38 15.63 -7.05 -3.70
N LEU A 39 16.63 -7.39 -2.87
CA LEU A 39 17.74 -6.48 -2.56
C LEU A 39 18.54 -6.14 -3.80
N THR A 40 18.83 -7.13 -4.64
CA THR A 40 19.53 -6.91 -5.92
C THR A 40 18.71 -5.98 -6.82
N ASP A 41 17.38 -6.17 -6.92
CA ASP A 41 16.52 -5.30 -7.70
C ASP A 41 16.52 -3.85 -7.17
N ILE A 42 16.55 -3.66 -5.84
CA ILE A 42 16.68 -2.33 -5.21
C ILE A 42 18.05 -1.71 -5.51
N GLU A 43 19.12 -2.47 -5.35
CA GLU A 43 20.50 -2.03 -5.68
C GLU A 43 20.60 -1.58 -7.15
N ASP A 44 20.04 -2.36 -8.05
CA ASP A 44 20.02 -2.07 -9.49
C ASP A 44 19.17 -0.83 -9.80
N PHE A 45 18.01 -0.68 -9.15
CA PHE A 45 17.18 0.51 -9.30
C PHE A 45 17.93 1.79 -8.92
N PHE A 46 18.64 1.80 -7.80
CA PHE A 46 19.43 2.95 -7.36
C PHE A 46 20.80 3.04 -8.03
N SER A 47 21.21 2.03 -8.79
CA SER A 47 22.61 1.86 -9.26
C SER A 47 23.61 2.12 -8.13
N TYR A 48 23.32 1.55 -6.95
CA TYR A 48 24.02 1.85 -5.71
C TYR A 48 23.99 0.65 -4.76
N ARG A 49 25.10 0.38 -4.12
CA ARG A 49 25.26 -0.57 -3.00
C ARG A 49 25.73 0.16 -1.75
N PRO A 50 25.08 -0.05 -0.59
CA PRO A 50 25.55 0.53 0.67
C PRO A 50 26.99 0.13 0.97
N GLN A 51 27.84 1.11 1.29
CA GLN A 51 29.25 0.88 1.59
C GLN A 51 29.51 0.59 3.08
N SER A 52 28.53 0.86 3.93
CA SER A 52 28.58 0.65 5.37
C SER A 52 27.50 -0.34 5.80
N VAL A 53 27.73 -0.95 6.95
CA VAL A 53 26.82 -1.93 7.53
C VAL A 53 25.45 -1.31 7.83
N ILE A 54 24.40 -1.97 7.38
CA ILE A 54 23.02 -1.73 7.80
C ILE A 54 22.69 -2.76 8.88
N THR A 55 22.29 -2.26 10.05
CA THR A 55 21.93 -3.09 11.20
C THR A 55 20.42 -3.31 11.23
N ILE A 56 20.00 -4.57 11.31
CA ILE A 56 18.59 -4.96 11.44
C ILE A 56 18.43 -5.67 12.78
N ILE A 57 17.57 -5.12 13.65
CA ILE A 57 17.24 -5.72 14.95
C ILE A 57 15.82 -6.27 14.87
N LEU A 58 15.68 -7.58 15.09
CA LEU A 58 14.39 -8.23 15.21
C LEU A 58 13.98 -8.24 16.69
N THR A 59 12.75 -7.85 16.95
CA THR A 59 12.14 -7.85 18.28
C THR A 59 10.89 -8.72 18.30
N ARG A 60 10.61 -9.38 19.44
CA ARG A 60 9.50 -10.30 19.61
C ARG A 60 8.36 -9.75 20.44
N SER A 61 8.51 -8.53 20.95
CA SER A 61 7.47 -7.88 21.72
C SER A 61 7.42 -6.38 21.45
N ARG A 62 6.24 -5.80 21.65
CA ARG A 62 6.05 -4.35 21.57
C ARG A 62 6.97 -3.62 22.52
N ALA A 63 7.13 -4.11 23.76
CA ALA A 63 7.98 -3.47 24.76
C ALA A 63 9.46 -3.45 24.34
N GLU A 64 9.97 -4.54 23.74
CA GLU A 64 11.31 -4.61 23.21
C GLU A 64 11.47 -3.65 22.00
N TYR A 65 10.53 -3.64 21.07
CA TYR A 65 10.50 -2.74 19.94
C TYR A 65 10.58 -1.26 20.39
N GLU A 66 9.75 -0.86 21.35
CA GLU A 66 9.74 0.50 21.90
C GLU A 66 11.02 0.86 22.67
N SER A 67 11.74 -0.11 23.22
CA SER A 67 13.02 0.13 23.88
C SER A 67 14.12 0.59 22.93
N TYR A 68 14.08 0.12 21.67
CA TYR A 68 15.00 0.54 20.61
C TYR A 68 14.48 1.74 19.81
N ALA A 69 13.20 1.72 19.53
CA ALA A 69 12.52 2.71 18.72
C ALA A 69 12.13 3.92 19.57
N ARG A 70 13.00 4.84 19.82
CA ARG A 70 12.77 6.08 20.60
C ARG A 70 11.29 6.48 20.65
N ARG A 71 10.76 6.91 21.80
CA ARG A 71 9.34 7.21 22.06
C ARG A 71 8.71 8.05 20.95
N GLY A 72 7.48 7.71 20.52
CA GLY A 72 6.69 8.49 19.59
C GLY A 72 6.31 7.80 18.26
N LEU A 73 6.61 6.49 18.12
CA LEU A 73 6.12 5.74 16.97
C LEU A 73 4.63 5.45 17.07
N PRO A 74 3.91 5.47 15.93
CA PRO A 74 2.51 5.07 15.92
C PRO A 74 2.33 3.63 16.43
N GLU A 75 1.21 3.37 17.13
CA GLU A 75 0.92 2.05 17.69
C GLU A 75 0.85 0.94 16.61
N TRP A 76 0.49 1.30 15.39
CA TRP A 76 0.39 0.38 14.25
C TRP A 76 1.72 0.12 13.54
N SER A 77 2.81 0.82 13.93
CA SER A 77 4.12 0.63 13.32
C SER A 77 4.69 -0.76 13.62
N GLN A 78 5.09 -1.49 12.57
CA GLN A 78 5.72 -2.81 12.64
C GLN A 78 7.23 -2.73 12.45
N ALA A 79 7.73 -1.68 11.82
CA ALA A 79 9.14 -1.42 11.64
C ALA A 79 9.44 0.08 11.65
N VAL A 80 10.71 0.42 11.79
CA VAL A 80 11.20 1.79 11.65
C VAL A 80 12.63 1.77 11.16
N ALA A 81 12.93 2.63 10.19
CA ALA A 81 14.28 2.89 9.73
C ALA A 81 14.84 4.19 10.33
N PHE A 82 15.96 4.10 11.02
CA PHE A 82 16.80 5.22 11.40
C PHE A 82 17.85 5.41 10.32
N THR A 83 17.55 6.22 9.33
CA THR A 83 18.33 6.31 8.09
C THR A 83 19.76 6.82 8.31
N ARG A 84 19.97 7.73 9.27
CA ARG A 84 21.31 8.26 9.61
C ARG A 84 22.19 7.22 10.28
N GLU A 85 21.60 6.44 11.18
CA GLU A 85 22.25 5.37 11.93
C GLU A 85 22.36 4.07 11.14
N LYS A 86 21.68 3.98 9.98
CA LYS A 86 21.54 2.76 9.16
C LYS A 86 21.06 1.58 10.01
N LEU A 87 20.00 1.86 10.79
CA LEU A 87 19.43 0.92 11.72
C LEU A 87 17.95 0.71 11.40
N ILE A 88 17.54 -0.54 11.28
CA ILE A 88 16.13 -0.95 11.17
C ILE A 88 15.76 -1.74 12.42
N ILE A 89 14.64 -1.40 13.03
CA ILE A 89 14.02 -2.21 14.07
C ILE A 89 12.77 -2.84 13.47
N LEU A 90 12.67 -4.15 13.50
CA LEU A 90 11.56 -4.92 12.95
C LEU A 90 10.88 -5.70 14.06
N LYS A 91 9.59 -5.45 14.26
CA LYS A 91 8.77 -6.16 15.26
C LYS A 91 8.03 -7.33 14.60
N ILE A 92 8.09 -8.50 15.24
CA ILE A 92 7.42 -9.72 14.78
C ILE A 92 6.80 -10.44 15.98
N GLU A 93 5.54 -10.16 16.27
CA GLU A 93 4.80 -10.77 17.39
C GLU A 93 3.86 -11.87 16.91
N THR A 94 3.37 -11.76 15.67
CA THR A 94 2.35 -12.67 15.14
C THR A 94 2.82 -13.43 13.89
N ALA A 95 2.14 -14.53 13.59
CA ALA A 95 2.41 -15.31 12.37
C ALA A 95 2.12 -14.51 11.08
N GLU A 96 1.19 -13.54 11.12
CA GLU A 96 0.89 -12.68 9.97
C GLU A 96 2.02 -11.66 9.75
N GLU A 97 2.51 -11.04 10.80
CA GLU A 97 3.69 -10.15 10.74
C GLU A 97 4.91 -10.91 10.22
N LEU A 98 5.06 -12.18 10.64
CA LEU A 98 6.12 -13.06 10.16
C LEU A 98 6.08 -13.26 8.63
N LYS A 99 4.89 -13.46 8.06
CA LYS A 99 4.73 -13.63 6.59
C LYS A 99 5.06 -12.37 5.82
N ARG A 100 4.72 -11.21 6.38
CA ARG A 100 4.90 -9.90 5.76
C ARG A 100 6.28 -9.28 6.04
N SER A 101 7.06 -9.88 6.94
CA SER A 101 8.36 -9.34 7.34
C SER A 101 9.36 -9.09 6.18
N PRO A 102 9.43 -9.90 5.10
CA PRO A 102 10.28 -9.59 3.97
C PRO A 102 9.89 -8.27 3.28
N GLU A 103 8.60 -8.09 3.01
CA GLU A 103 8.05 -6.88 2.39
C GLU A 103 8.30 -5.65 3.26
N ILE A 104 8.00 -5.75 4.57
CA ILE A 104 8.21 -4.67 5.53
C ILE A 104 9.69 -4.30 5.63
N LEU A 105 10.59 -5.29 5.72
CA LEU A 105 12.01 -5.04 5.78
C LEU A 105 12.54 -4.37 4.52
N LEU A 106 12.12 -4.83 3.34
CA LEU A 106 12.50 -4.22 2.07
C LEU A 106 11.99 -2.77 1.97
N HIS A 107 10.78 -2.50 2.45
CA HIS A 107 10.25 -1.13 2.54
C HIS A 107 11.17 -0.20 3.36
N GLU A 108 11.57 -0.62 4.56
CA GLU A 108 12.48 0.15 5.41
C GLU A 108 13.89 0.30 4.79
N LEU A 109 14.35 -0.72 4.09
CA LEU A 109 15.63 -0.67 3.38
C LEU A 109 15.62 0.38 2.26
N VAL A 110 14.51 0.53 1.53
CA VAL A 110 14.39 1.57 0.49
C VAL A 110 14.60 2.96 1.09
N HIS A 111 14.06 3.25 2.27
CA HIS A 111 14.29 4.54 2.93
C HIS A 111 15.79 4.76 3.28
N ILE A 112 16.49 3.69 3.70
CA ILE A 112 17.94 3.79 3.93
C ILE A 112 18.69 4.00 2.61
N PHE A 113 18.31 3.30 1.52
CA PHE A 113 18.91 3.50 0.21
C PHE A 113 18.74 4.91 -0.31
N VAL A 114 17.55 5.47 -0.22
CA VAL A 114 17.27 6.87 -0.60
C VAL A 114 18.16 7.84 0.18
N ALA A 115 18.20 7.69 1.52
CA ALA A 115 18.98 8.59 2.37
C ALA A 115 20.50 8.45 2.16
N ASP A 116 20.98 7.24 1.90
CA ASP A 116 22.41 6.94 1.72
C ASP A 116 22.92 7.36 0.32
N ARG A 117 22.10 7.12 -0.70
CA ARG A 117 22.42 7.47 -2.09
C ARG A 117 22.30 8.96 -2.36
N PHE A 118 21.36 9.64 -1.68
CA PHE A 118 21.04 11.06 -1.88
C PHE A 118 21.08 11.83 -0.55
N PRO A 119 22.26 12.03 0.05
CA PRO A 119 22.38 12.69 1.36
C PRO A 119 21.78 14.10 1.34
N GLY A 120 20.88 14.38 2.29
CA GLY A 120 20.25 15.69 2.44
C GLY A 120 19.06 15.97 1.52
N VAL A 121 18.78 15.08 0.58
CA VAL A 121 17.59 15.18 -0.29
C VAL A 121 16.36 14.75 0.50
N ARG A 122 15.29 15.53 0.36
CA ARG A 122 13.96 15.17 0.88
C ARG A 122 13.03 14.94 -0.32
N LEU A 123 12.71 13.70 -0.58
CA LEU A 123 11.65 13.37 -1.51
C LEU A 123 10.29 13.78 -0.90
N PRO A 124 9.30 14.21 -1.71
CA PRO A 124 7.91 14.32 -1.25
C PRO A 124 7.48 13.02 -0.57
N VAL A 125 6.71 13.10 0.51
CA VAL A 125 6.36 11.92 1.32
C VAL A 125 5.64 10.87 0.49
N TRP A 126 4.69 11.29 -0.36
CA TRP A 126 3.99 10.35 -1.25
C TRP A 126 4.94 9.58 -2.18
N LEU A 127 5.98 10.24 -2.70
CA LEU A 127 6.97 9.60 -3.59
C LEU A 127 7.86 8.65 -2.80
N ASN A 128 8.33 9.05 -1.62
CA ASN A 128 9.19 8.24 -0.77
C ASN A 128 8.46 6.97 -0.29
N GLU A 129 7.23 7.10 0.19
CA GLU A 129 6.42 5.97 0.65
C GLU A 129 5.94 5.08 -0.50
N GLY A 130 5.51 5.68 -1.61
CA GLY A 130 5.11 4.95 -2.80
C GLY A 130 6.25 4.16 -3.42
N LEU A 131 7.45 4.74 -3.46
CA LEU A 131 8.67 4.08 -3.93
C LEU A 131 9.05 2.90 -3.03
N ALA A 132 8.99 3.09 -1.70
CA ALA A 132 9.27 2.04 -0.73
C ALA A 132 8.31 0.86 -0.88
N GLN A 133 7.01 1.11 -1.02
CA GLN A 133 6.02 0.06 -1.28
C GLN A 133 6.21 -0.59 -2.66
N TYR A 134 6.51 0.19 -3.70
CA TYR A 134 6.71 -0.33 -5.05
C TYR A 134 7.90 -1.29 -5.12
N LEU A 135 9.06 -0.86 -4.59
CA LEU A 135 10.29 -1.66 -4.62
C LEU A 135 10.29 -2.81 -3.61
N SER A 136 9.52 -2.73 -2.52
CA SER A 136 9.32 -3.87 -1.60
C SER A 136 8.43 -4.97 -2.17
N GLY A 137 7.80 -4.74 -3.33
CA GLY A 137 6.94 -5.71 -3.98
C GLY A 137 5.52 -5.75 -3.42
N TYR A 138 5.09 -4.72 -2.67
CA TYR A 138 3.71 -4.63 -2.15
C TYR A 138 2.71 -4.66 -3.30
N LYS A 139 1.66 -5.47 -3.13
CA LYS A 139 0.56 -5.59 -4.09
C LYS A 139 -0.76 -5.26 -3.44
N PHE A 140 -1.58 -4.46 -4.11
CA PHE A 140 -2.93 -4.16 -3.64
C PHE A 140 -3.73 -5.44 -3.41
N SER A 141 -4.20 -5.61 -2.18
CA SER A 141 -5.25 -6.57 -1.86
C SER A 141 -6.61 -6.11 -2.40
N LEU A 142 -7.61 -6.98 -2.35
CA LEU A 142 -8.99 -6.59 -2.66
C LEU A 142 -9.49 -5.50 -1.70
N ASP A 143 -9.15 -5.60 -0.41
CA ASP A 143 -9.54 -4.61 0.62
C ASP A 143 -8.90 -3.23 0.36
N ASP A 144 -7.69 -3.19 -0.18
CA ASP A 144 -7.03 -1.93 -0.55
C ASP A 144 -7.73 -1.26 -1.73
N ARG A 145 -8.10 -2.05 -2.74
CA ARG A 145 -8.86 -1.57 -3.90
C ARG A 145 -10.25 -1.06 -3.49
N ILE A 146 -10.93 -1.75 -2.58
CA ILE A 146 -12.20 -1.31 -2.01
C ILE A 146 -12.02 -0.01 -1.22
N ALA A 147 -10.96 0.12 -0.43
CA ALA A 147 -10.67 1.34 0.34
C ALA A 147 -10.46 2.55 -0.60
N ILE A 148 -9.70 2.39 -1.70
CA ILE A 148 -9.52 3.42 -2.73
C ILE A 148 -10.86 3.74 -3.41
N ALA A 149 -11.63 2.74 -3.82
CA ALA A 149 -12.92 2.94 -4.49
C ALA A 149 -13.93 3.67 -3.59
N ASN A 150 -13.96 3.35 -2.30
CA ASN A 150 -14.78 4.05 -1.31
C ASN A 150 -14.33 5.51 -1.14
N ALA A 151 -13.03 5.76 -1.07
CA ALA A 151 -12.50 7.12 -0.98
C ALA A 151 -12.83 7.95 -2.24
N LEU A 152 -12.76 7.34 -3.43
CA LEU A 152 -13.17 7.96 -4.69
C LEU A 152 -14.66 8.31 -4.70
N SER A 153 -15.53 7.40 -4.25
CA SER A 153 -16.99 7.60 -4.26
C SER A 153 -17.44 8.74 -3.35
N VAL A 154 -16.76 8.96 -2.23
CA VAL A 154 -17.04 10.04 -1.28
C VAL A 154 -16.11 11.25 -1.42
N LYS A 155 -15.34 11.33 -2.51
CA LYS A 155 -14.40 12.43 -2.83
C LYS A 155 -13.39 12.71 -1.71
N LYS A 156 -12.83 11.65 -1.11
CA LYS A 156 -11.82 11.71 -0.05
C LYS A 156 -10.41 11.34 -0.52
N ILE A 157 -10.18 11.26 -1.83
CA ILE A 157 -8.81 11.19 -2.36
C ILE A 157 -8.12 12.52 -2.07
N MET A 158 -6.96 12.43 -1.46
CA MET A 158 -6.17 13.60 -1.06
C MET A 158 -5.27 14.05 -2.21
N PRO A 159 -5.02 15.35 -2.39
CA PRO A 159 -3.89 15.81 -3.18
C PRO A 159 -2.59 15.16 -2.67
N LEU A 160 -1.70 14.79 -3.58
CA LEU A 160 -0.45 14.12 -3.21
C LEU A 160 0.43 14.98 -2.28
N SER A 161 0.36 16.30 -2.43
CA SER A 161 1.05 17.25 -1.54
C SER A 161 0.51 17.25 -0.10
N GLU A 162 -0.76 16.88 0.12
CA GLU A 162 -1.33 16.76 1.49
C GLU A 162 -0.72 15.58 2.25
N ILE A 163 -0.20 14.57 1.54
CA ILE A 163 0.42 13.38 2.14
C ILE A 163 1.71 13.74 2.90
N ASP A 164 2.31 14.90 2.65
CA ASP A 164 3.48 15.37 3.41
C ASP A 164 3.22 15.50 4.92
N SER A 165 1.94 15.60 5.34
CA SER A 165 1.51 15.59 6.73
C SER A 165 1.16 14.19 7.28
N LEU A 166 1.63 13.11 6.64
CA LEU A 166 1.28 11.71 6.93
C LEU A 166 1.36 11.33 8.42
N LEU A 167 2.36 11.86 9.12
CA LEU A 167 2.57 11.54 10.54
C LEU A 167 1.47 12.08 11.47
N ASP A 168 0.73 13.08 11.03
CA ASP A 168 -0.38 13.69 11.78
C ASP A 168 -1.73 13.00 11.49
N PHE A 169 -1.75 12.03 10.60
CA PHE A 169 -2.98 11.39 10.16
C PHE A 169 -3.48 10.33 11.15
N SER A 170 -4.79 10.19 11.23
CA SER A 170 -5.41 9.03 11.87
C SER A 170 -5.02 7.74 11.11
N PRO A 171 -5.03 6.55 11.77
CA PRO A 171 -4.63 5.30 11.12
C PRO A 171 -5.34 5.02 9.79
N MET A 172 -6.63 5.33 9.69
CA MET A 172 -7.41 5.14 8.45
C MET A 172 -6.96 6.11 7.35
N LYS A 173 -6.72 7.38 7.68
CA LYS A 173 -6.24 8.38 6.72
C LYS A 173 -4.81 8.07 6.29
N ALA A 174 -3.95 7.64 7.22
CA ALA A 174 -2.59 7.21 6.92
C ALA A 174 -2.58 6.01 5.96
N ARG A 175 -3.40 4.98 6.23
CA ARG A 175 -3.55 3.85 5.30
C ARG A 175 -3.93 4.30 3.89
N LEU A 176 -4.92 5.19 3.77
CA LEU A 176 -5.32 5.72 2.46
C LEU A 176 -4.18 6.48 1.78
N ALA A 177 -3.42 7.28 2.53
CA ALA A 177 -2.25 7.99 2.01
C ALA A 177 -1.18 7.03 1.46
N TYR A 178 -0.87 5.95 2.18
CA TYR A 178 0.02 4.90 1.69
C TYR A 178 -0.49 4.26 0.39
N LEU A 179 -1.78 3.91 0.33
CA LEU A 179 -2.37 3.34 -0.88
C LEU A 179 -2.33 4.31 -2.07
N GLN A 180 -2.59 5.59 -1.84
CA GLN A 180 -2.48 6.62 -2.86
C GLN A 180 -1.04 6.80 -3.34
N SER A 181 -0.07 6.79 -2.43
CA SER A 181 1.37 6.88 -2.73
C SER A 181 1.82 5.75 -3.66
N LEU A 182 1.47 4.51 -3.32
CA LEU A 182 1.75 3.37 -4.19
C LEU A 182 1.06 3.49 -5.55
N ALA A 183 -0.23 3.85 -5.57
CA ALA A 183 -0.97 4.01 -6.81
C ALA A 183 -0.34 5.06 -7.73
N ALA A 184 0.13 6.18 -7.15
CA ALA A 184 0.79 7.24 -7.92
C ALA A 184 2.13 6.77 -8.51
N VAL A 185 2.95 6.04 -7.75
CA VAL A 185 4.21 5.48 -8.25
C VAL A 185 3.96 4.38 -9.29
N GLN A 186 2.97 3.50 -9.09
CA GLN A 186 2.60 2.49 -10.09
C GLN A 186 2.11 3.14 -11.39
N PHE A 187 1.25 4.16 -11.31
CA PHE A 187 0.82 4.93 -12.48
C PHE A 187 2.01 5.57 -13.19
N PHE A 188 2.91 6.22 -12.45
CA PHE A 188 4.11 6.82 -13.02
C PHE A 188 4.95 5.80 -13.79
N VAL A 189 5.21 4.64 -13.20
CA VAL A 189 6.01 3.58 -13.85
C VAL A 189 5.30 2.99 -15.06
N ASN A 190 3.99 2.79 -14.98
CA ASN A 190 3.20 2.25 -16.10
C ASN A 190 3.16 3.20 -17.30
N GLU A 191 3.06 4.50 -17.04
CA GLU A 191 2.94 5.52 -18.09
C GLU A 191 4.29 5.92 -18.67
N TYR A 192 5.28 6.16 -17.81
CA TYR A 192 6.57 6.74 -18.22
C TYR A 192 7.76 5.78 -18.13
N GLY A 193 7.55 4.63 -17.48
CA GLY A 193 8.58 3.62 -17.26
C GLY A 193 9.46 3.86 -16.04
N ILE A 194 10.16 2.78 -15.63
CA ILE A 194 11.00 2.76 -14.43
C ILE A 194 12.20 3.72 -14.55
N HIS A 195 12.75 3.88 -15.76
CA HIS A 195 13.87 4.81 -15.99
C HIS A 195 13.46 6.27 -15.81
N ALA A 196 12.24 6.64 -16.18
CA ALA A 196 11.74 8.00 -15.94
C ALA A 196 11.60 8.26 -14.43
N LEU A 197 11.18 7.26 -13.63
CA LEU A 197 11.14 7.37 -12.17
C LEU A 197 12.53 7.58 -11.57
N GLN A 198 13.55 6.84 -12.06
CA GLN A 198 14.93 7.06 -11.66
C GLN A 198 15.40 8.48 -12.00
N GLN A 199 15.08 8.98 -13.20
CA GLN A 199 15.41 10.34 -13.61
C GLN A 199 14.70 11.40 -12.74
N LEU A 200 13.42 11.19 -12.39
CA LEU A 200 12.70 12.09 -11.48
C LEU A 200 13.43 12.23 -10.14
N ILE A 201 13.83 11.11 -9.53
CA ILE A 201 14.54 11.09 -8.24
C ILE A 201 15.91 11.81 -8.39
N LEU A 202 16.64 11.56 -9.47
CA LEU A 202 17.92 12.24 -9.74
C LEU A 202 17.73 13.75 -9.90
N LYS A 203 16.66 14.20 -10.58
CA LYS A 203 16.37 15.63 -10.74
C LYS A 203 15.99 16.30 -9.42
N LEU A 204 15.24 15.61 -8.57
CA LEU A 204 14.96 16.06 -7.21
C LEU A 204 16.25 16.14 -6.37
N ALA A 205 17.17 15.20 -6.56
CA ALA A 205 18.48 15.21 -5.89
C ALA A 205 19.41 16.36 -6.36
N GLU A 206 19.18 16.91 -7.55
CA GLU A 206 19.83 18.13 -8.05
C GLU A 206 19.24 19.40 -7.42
N HIS A 207 18.42 19.30 -6.36
CA HIS A 207 17.73 20.41 -5.69
C HIS A 207 16.76 21.20 -6.58
N ARG A 208 16.19 20.55 -7.58
CA ARG A 208 15.13 21.14 -8.41
C ARG A 208 13.81 21.17 -7.64
N SER A 209 12.96 22.11 -8.00
CA SER A 209 11.57 22.06 -7.56
C SER A 209 10.86 20.82 -8.12
N LEU A 210 9.75 20.44 -7.52
CA LEU A 210 8.97 19.27 -7.96
C LEU A 210 8.53 19.43 -9.43
N ASP A 211 8.03 20.61 -9.82
CA ASP A 211 7.60 20.90 -11.19
C ASP A 211 8.76 20.84 -12.20
N GLU A 212 9.92 21.42 -11.84
CA GLU A 212 11.11 21.35 -12.70
C GLU A 212 11.61 19.90 -12.86
N ALA A 213 11.56 19.10 -11.78
CA ALA A 213 11.96 17.71 -11.82
C ALA A 213 11.02 16.87 -12.70
N PHE A 214 9.70 17.07 -12.56
CA PHE A 214 8.70 16.42 -13.42
C PHE A 214 8.85 16.85 -14.89
N SER A 215 8.93 18.14 -15.17
CA SER A 215 9.11 18.64 -16.53
C SER A 215 10.38 18.08 -17.19
N ALA A 216 11.47 17.95 -16.43
CA ALA A 216 12.72 17.39 -16.93
C ALA A 216 12.68 15.87 -17.12
N ALA A 217 11.91 15.14 -16.32
CA ALA A 217 11.84 13.67 -16.36
C ALA A 217 10.82 13.17 -17.40
N VAL A 218 9.65 13.84 -17.51
CA VAL A 218 8.51 13.32 -18.29
C VAL A 218 7.86 14.36 -19.21
N GLY A 219 8.33 15.61 -19.22
CA GLY A 219 7.84 16.67 -20.11
C GLY A 219 6.56 17.36 -19.65
N HIS A 220 6.04 17.04 -18.47
CA HIS A 220 4.86 17.62 -17.84
C HIS A 220 5.21 18.17 -16.47
N ASP A 221 4.42 19.11 -15.94
CA ASP A 221 4.56 19.53 -14.56
C ASP A 221 3.88 18.55 -13.60
N PHE A 222 4.02 18.80 -12.29
CA PHE A 222 3.46 17.91 -11.26
C PHE A 222 1.93 17.96 -11.23
N ILE A 223 1.33 19.11 -11.56
CA ILE A 223 -0.13 19.28 -11.57
C ILE A 223 -0.75 18.43 -12.67
N ASP A 224 -0.20 18.45 -13.88
CA ASP A 224 -0.64 17.60 -14.98
C ASP A 224 -0.53 16.11 -14.62
N PHE A 225 0.59 15.70 -14.01
CA PHE A 225 0.76 14.33 -13.52
C PHE A 225 -0.33 13.96 -12.51
N GLU A 226 -0.62 14.83 -11.53
CA GLU A 226 -1.64 14.54 -10.49
C GLU A 226 -3.04 14.40 -11.10
N ILE A 227 -3.38 15.20 -12.12
CA ILE A 227 -4.64 15.09 -12.86
C ILE A 227 -4.71 13.74 -13.59
N PHE A 228 -3.69 13.36 -14.35
CA PHE A 228 -3.66 12.09 -15.09
C PHE A 228 -3.70 10.89 -14.17
N TRP A 229 -2.95 10.90 -13.07
CA TRP A 229 -3.02 9.87 -12.04
C TRP A 229 -4.41 9.74 -11.44
N TYR A 230 -5.07 10.85 -11.09
CA TYR A 230 -6.42 10.83 -10.52
C TYR A 230 -7.44 10.24 -11.51
N GLU A 231 -7.35 10.59 -12.78
CA GLU A 231 -8.21 10.03 -13.84
C GLU A 231 -7.97 8.53 -14.02
N ASP A 232 -6.72 8.07 -14.03
CA ASP A 232 -6.39 6.65 -14.07
C ASP A 232 -6.93 5.91 -12.84
N LEU A 233 -6.68 6.44 -11.65
CA LEU A 233 -7.16 5.87 -10.39
C LEU A 233 -8.69 5.67 -10.41
N ARG A 234 -9.43 6.65 -10.92
CA ARG A 234 -10.88 6.60 -11.09
C ARG A 234 -11.31 5.59 -12.14
N SER A 235 -10.64 5.56 -13.28
CA SER A 235 -10.97 4.66 -14.39
C SER A 235 -10.75 3.19 -14.02
N THR A 236 -9.63 2.90 -13.40
CA THR A 236 -9.22 1.55 -12.94
C THR A 236 -10.16 1.01 -11.86
N ASN A 237 -10.70 1.86 -10.98
CA ASN A 237 -11.57 1.45 -9.89
C ASN A 237 -13.07 1.63 -10.19
N ARG A 238 -13.46 2.02 -11.42
CA ARG A 238 -14.86 2.35 -11.78
C ARG A 238 -15.88 1.28 -11.39
N TRP A 239 -15.56 0.00 -11.58
CA TRP A 239 -16.46 -1.10 -11.26
C TRP A 239 -16.64 -1.29 -9.75
N LEU A 240 -15.58 -1.11 -8.96
CA LEU A 240 -15.64 -1.17 -7.50
C LEU A 240 -16.43 0.02 -6.94
N ILE A 241 -16.34 1.20 -7.55
CA ILE A 241 -17.15 2.37 -7.20
C ILE A 241 -18.64 2.08 -7.42
N LEU A 242 -19.00 1.41 -8.52
CA LEU A 242 -20.38 1.03 -8.80
C LEU A 242 -20.90 -0.07 -7.85
N LEU A 243 -20.00 -0.93 -7.35
CA LEU A 243 -20.32 -2.00 -6.40
C LEU A 243 -20.31 -1.53 -4.94
N ASN A 244 -20.22 -0.22 -4.66
CA ASN A 244 -20.31 0.28 -3.31
C ASN A 244 -21.67 -0.11 -2.68
N ILE A 245 -21.64 -0.48 -1.39
CA ILE A 245 -22.80 -1.05 -0.64
C ILE A 245 -24.08 -0.22 -0.83
N GLU A 246 -23.99 1.11 -0.82
CA GLU A 246 -25.16 1.99 -1.06
C GLU A 246 -25.76 1.76 -2.45
N ASN A 247 -24.93 1.65 -3.49
CA ASN A 247 -25.39 1.38 -4.85
C ASN A 247 -25.96 -0.04 -4.98
N ILE A 248 -25.35 -1.03 -4.33
CA ILE A 248 -25.85 -2.42 -4.31
C ILE A 248 -27.24 -2.49 -3.70
N ILE A 249 -27.50 -1.81 -2.59
CA ILE A 249 -28.81 -1.78 -1.94
C ILE A 249 -29.87 -1.24 -2.91
N TRP A 250 -29.61 -0.15 -3.61
CA TRP A 250 -30.54 0.41 -4.58
C TRP A 250 -30.79 -0.51 -5.78
N VAL A 251 -29.75 -1.17 -6.29
CA VAL A 251 -29.86 -2.16 -7.38
C VAL A 251 -30.71 -3.36 -6.93
N VAL A 252 -30.43 -3.91 -5.73
CA VAL A 252 -31.18 -5.04 -5.17
C VAL A 252 -32.63 -4.64 -4.95
N MET A 253 -32.90 -3.48 -4.37
CA MET A 253 -34.28 -2.97 -4.20
C MET A 253 -35.01 -2.80 -5.53
N GLY A 254 -34.34 -2.27 -6.55
CA GLY A 254 -34.89 -2.15 -7.91
C GLY A 254 -35.24 -3.50 -8.52
N VAL A 255 -34.33 -4.48 -8.42
CA VAL A 255 -34.58 -5.86 -8.91
C VAL A 255 -35.74 -6.50 -8.16
N LEU A 256 -35.82 -6.36 -6.84
CA LEU A 256 -36.94 -6.88 -6.03
C LEU A 256 -38.27 -6.22 -6.41
N ALA A 257 -38.28 -4.92 -6.64
CA ALA A 257 -39.50 -4.19 -7.07
C ALA A 257 -39.98 -4.66 -8.45
N VAL A 258 -39.08 -4.78 -9.42
CA VAL A 258 -39.40 -5.30 -10.77
C VAL A 258 -39.91 -6.74 -10.71
N THR A 259 -39.25 -7.59 -9.90
CA THR A 259 -39.66 -8.99 -9.69
C THR A 259 -41.08 -9.06 -9.08
N ALA A 260 -41.34 -8.24 -8.05
CA ALA A 260 -42.68 -8.17 -7.43
C ALA A 260 -43.74 -7.74 -8.44
N ILE A 261 -43.48 -6.73 -9.27
CA ILE A 261 -44.41 -6.30 -10.33
C ILE A 261 -44.69 -7.41 -11.33
N ILE A 262 -43.68 -8.13 -11.76
CA ILE A 262 -43.82 -9.26 -12.68
C ILE A 262 -44.67 -10.37 -12.04
N LEU A 263 -44.37 -10.76 -10.81
CA LEU A 263 -45.11 -11.78 -10.08
C LEU A 263 -46.61 -11.39 -9.89
N VAL A 264 -46.88 -10.13 -9.52
CA VAL A 264 -48.24 -9.64 -9.41
C VAL A 264 -48.98 -9.68 -10.76
N ARG A 265 -48.32 -9.26 -11.85
CA ARG A 265 -48.94 -9.33 -13.19
C ARG A 265 -49.22 -10.76 -13.61
N LEU A 266 -48.29 -11.69 -13.36
CA LEU A 266 -48.48 -13.12 -13.67
C LEU A 266 -49.62 -13.72 -12.84
N ARG A 267 -49.69 -13.38 -11.57
CA ARG A 267 -50.81 -13.81 -10.67
C ARG A 267 -52.14 -13.28 -11.16
N ASN A 268 -52.23 -11.99 -11.44
CA ASN A 268 -53.46 -11.40 -11.92
C ASN A 268 -53.91 -12.00 -13.25
N LYS A 269 -52.97 -12.28 -14.18
CA LYS A 269 -53.30 -12.95 -15.47
C LYS A 269 -53.83 -14.38 -15.28
N ARG A 270 -53.35 -15.11 -14.24
CA ARG A 270 -53.91 -16.43 -13.90
C ARG A 270 -55.31 -16.35 -13.32
N VAL A 271 -55.53 -15.38 -12.41
CA VAL A 271 -56.84 -15.18 -11.81
C VAL A 271 -57.89 -14.75 -12.84
N ILE A 272 -57.56 -13.86 -13.81
CA ILE A 272 -58.45 -13.46 -14.88
C ILE A 272 -58.81 -14.67 -15.77
N ARG A 273 -57.84 -15.51 -16.14
CA ARG A 273 -58.11 -16.73 -16.91
C ARG A 273 -59.02 -17.70 -16.15
N SER A 274 -58.84 -17.93 -14.86
CA SER A 274 -59.73 -18.79 -14.08
C SER A 274 -61.17 -18.29 -14.05
N TRP A 275 -61.38 -16.99 -14.09
CA TRP A 275 -62.74 -16.42 -14.18
C TRP A 275 -63.36 -16.55 -15.57
N GLU A 276 -62.54 -16.46 -16.65
CA GLU A 276 -63.00 -16.70 -18.02
C GLU A 276 -63.43 -18.16 -18.21
N ASP A 277 -62.73 -19.11 -17.59
CA ASP A 277 -63.06 -20.55 -17.64
C ASP A 277 -64.30 -20.94 -16.79
N GLU A 278 -64.70 -20.10 -15.81
CA GLU A 278 -65.89 -20.31 -14.90
C GLU A 278 -67.19 -19.71 -15.45
N ILE A 279 -67.17 -18.91 -16.55
CA ILE A 279 -68.38 -18.36 -17.15
C ILE A 279 -68.98 -19.41 -18.11
N PRO A 280 -70.05 -20.15 -17.74
CA PRO A 280 -70.69 -21.07 -18.68
C PRO A 280 -71.35 -20.26 -19.75
N LEU A 281 -71.02 -20.55 -21.03
CA LEU A 281 -71.82 -20.08 -22.17
C LEU A 281 -73.22 -20.68 -22.03
N ASN A 282 -74.17 -19.85 -21.55
CA ASN A 282 -75.58 -20.24 -21.71
C ASN A 282 -75.89 -20.05 -23.19
N GLU A 283 -75.83 -21.12 -23.95
CA GLU A 283 -76.48 -21.27 -25.26
C GLU A 283 -77.98 -21.38 -25.03
N GLU A 284 -78.74 -20.36 -25.44
CA GLU A 284 -80.16 -20.48 -25.79
C GLU A 284 -80.34 -20.90 -27.27
#